data_008f1de42dc543bb93bfd941277dfee9
#
_entry.id   008f1de42dc543bb93bfd941277dfee9
#
_cell.length_a   1.000
_cell.length_b   1.000
_cell.length_c   1.000
_cell.angle_alpha   90.00
_cell.angle_beta   90.00
_cell.angle_gamma   90.00
#
_symmetry.space_group_name_H-M   'P 1'
#
loop_
_entity.id
_entity.type
_entity.pdbx_description
1 polymer ?
#
loop_
_entity_poly.entity_id
_entity_poly.type
_entity_poly.pdbx_seq_one_letter_code
_entity_poly.pdbx_strand_id
1 'polypeptide(L)' 'MKKQAKDLKKGDKIKILDKIWAVTGIEISAIGKQGSSKCRLELESGSEKIAIIRPSEYPFEVI' A
#
# COMPACT_ATOMS: atom_id res chain seq x y z
N MET A 1 -5.46 12.05 6.04
CA MET A 1 -6.06 11.86 4.71
C MET A 1 -5.97 10.42 4.32
N LYS A 2 -7.05 9.86 3.78
CA LYS A 2 -7.07 8.44 3.45
C LYS A 2 -7.06 8.23 1.95
N LYS A 3 -6.33 7.22 1.53
CA LYS A 3 -6.32 6.80 0.14
C LYS A 3 -6.49 5.30 0.06
N GLN A 4 -7.07 4.84 -1.02
CA GLN A 4 -7.16 3.41 -1.28
C GLN A 4 -5.80 2.90 -1.73
N ALA A 5 -5.55 1.60 -1.52
CA ALA A 5 -4.26 1.01 -1.88
C ALA A 5 -3.89 1.31 -3.34
N LYS A 6 -4.85 1.24 -4.24
CA LYS A 6 -4.61 1.49 -5.67
C LYS A 6 -4.21 2.93 -5.97
N ASP A 7 -4.48 3.85 -5.06
CA ASP A 7 -4.17 5.27 -5.25
C ASP A 7 -2.82 5.67 -4.67
N LEU A 8 -2.16 4.75 -3.99
CA LEU A 8 -0.85 5.03 -3.43
C LEU A 8 0.21 5.10 -4.51
N LYS A 9 1.23 5.89 -4.28
CA LYS A 9 2.34 6.06 -5.21
C LYS A 9 3.65 5.97 -4.47
N LYS A 10 4.71 5.70 -5.21
CA LYS A 10 6.06 5.80 -4.68
C LYS A 10 6.26 7.17 -4.04
N GLY A 11 6.77 7.18 -2.84
CA GLY A 11 7.02 8.42 -2.12
C GLY A 11 5.91 8.80 -1.15
N ASP A 12 4.74 8.19 -1.25
CA ASP A 12 3.69 8.42 -0.27
C ASP A 12 4.11 7.82 1.06
N LYS A 13 3.65 8.43 2.14
CA LYS A 13 3.89 7.93 3.48
C LYS A 13 2.56 7.54 4.09
N ILE A 14 2.51 6.36 4.65
CA ILE A 14 1.30 5.84 5.26
C ILE A 14 1.59 5.44 6.70
N LYS A 15 0.54 5.44 7.49
CA LYS A 15 0.64 5.06 8.89
C LYS A 15 0.01 3.69 9.10
N ILE A 16 0.77 2.77 9.66
CA ILE A 16 0.29 1.44 10.00
C ILE A 16 0.71 1.16 11.43
N LEU A 17 -0.25 0.90 12.31
CA LEU A 17 0.01 0.54 13.71
C LEU A 17 0.99 1.50 14.38
N ASP A 18 0.68 2.79 14.33
CA ASP A 18 1.49 3.84 14.96
C ASP A 18 2.89 3.99 14.39
N LYS A 19 3.14 3.41 13.23
CA LYS A 19 4.42 3.52 12.57
C LYS A 19 4.23 4.06 11.17
N ILE A 20 5.11 4.95 10.76
CA ILE A 20 5.03 5.57 9.45
C ILE A 20 5.92 4.81 8.49
N TRP A 21 5.33 4.43 7.35
CA TRP A 21 6.01 3.70 6.31
C TRP A 21 6.00 4.48 5.03
N ALA A 22 7.14 4.51 4.36
CA ALA A 22 7.23 5.13 3.03
C ALA A 22 6.96 4.06 1.97
N VAL A 23 6.14 4.41 1.00
CA VAL A 23 5.85 3.51 -0.11
C VAL A 23 7.02 3.58 -1.08
N THR A 24 7.73 2.48 -1.25
CA THR A 24 8.87 2.42 -2.16
C THR A 24 8.53 1.74 -3.47
N GLY A 25 7.42 1.02 -3.51
CA GLY A 25 6.96 0.38 -4.73
C GLY A 25 5.52 -0.06 -4.59
N ILE A 26 4.84 -0.13 -5.70
CA ILE A 26 3.46 -0.61 -5.72
C ILE A 26 3.24 -1.39 -7.00
N GLU A 27 2.55 -2.51 -6.85
CA GLU A 27 2.24 -3.39 -7.95
C GLU A 27 0.77 -3.79 -7.84
N ILE A 28 0.03 -3.64 -8.89
CA ILE A 28 -1.38 -3.97 -8.91
C ILE A 28 -1.58 -5.22 -9.75
N SER A 29 -2.17 -6.24 -9.13
CA SER A 29 -2.49 -7.48 -9.81
C SER A 29 -3.99 -7.62 -9.92
N ALA A 30 -4.49 -7.69 -11.14
CA ALA A 30 -5.89 -7.97 -11.38
C ALA A 30 -6.05 -9.48 -11.51
N ILE A 31 -6.11 -10.14 -10.36
CA ILE A 31 -6.30 -11.58 -10.35
C ILE A 31 -7.74 -11.86 -9.98
N GLY A 32 -8.41 -12.66 -10.79
CA GLY A 32 -9.73 -13.10 -10.47
C GLY A 32 -10.76 -12.59 -11.44
N LYS A 33 -11.84 -13.30 -11.50
CA LYS A 33 -12.90 -13.10 -12.46
C LYS A 33 -13.91 -12.06 -12.03
N GLN A 34 -13.77 -11.56 -10.84
CA GLN A 34 -14.75 -10.67 -10.24
C GLN A 34 -14.32 -9.21 -10.25
N GLY A 35 -13.27 -8.90 -10.95
CA GLY A 35 -12.78 -7.55 -10.96
C GLY A 35 -12.05 -7.15 -9.68
N SER A 36 -11.89 -8.07 -8.76
CA SER A 36 -11.12 -7.80 -7.55
C SER A 36 -9.65 -7.76 -7.88
N SER A 37 -9.00 -6.68 -7.54
CA SER A 37 -7.57 -6.59 -7.71
C SER A 37 -6.91 -6.46 -6.35
N LYS A 38 -5.66 -6.85 -6.28
CA LYS A 38 -4.87 -6.73 -5.07
C LYS A 38 -3.64 -5.91 -5.37
N CYS A 39 -3.22 -5.15 -4.39
CA CYS A 39 -2.02 -4.35 -4.49
C CYS A 39 -0.94 -4.93 -3.60
N ARG A 40 0.24 -5.10 -4.18
CA ARG A 40 1.41 -5.47 -3.42
C ARG A 40 2.19 -4.20 -3.17
N LEU A 41 2.36 -3.88 -1.90
CA LEU A 41 3.01 -2.65 -1.50
C LEU A 41 4.36 -2.97 -0.90
N GLU A 42 5.40 -2.30 -1.38
CA GLU A 42 6.70 -2.37 -0.76
C GLU A 42 6.86 -1.14 0.11
N LEU A 43 7.10 -1.35 1.38
CA LEU A 43 7.15 -0.29 2.37
C LEU A 43 8.48 -0.31 3.09
N GLU A 44 8.94 0.87 3.45
CA GLU A 44 10.19 1.03 4.16
C GLU A 44 10.01 1.99 5.33
N SER A 45 10.59 1.65 6.46
CA SER A 45 10.58 2.52 7.62
C SER A 45 11.93 2.40 8.31
N GLY A 46 12.75 3.45 8.17
CA GLY A 46 14.10 3.42 8.70
C GLY A 46 14.91 2.31 8.03
N SER A 47 15.36 1.35 8.82
CA SER A 47 16.12 0.22 8.30
C SER A 47 15.24 -1.01 8.01
N GLU A 48 13.95 -0.91 8.24
CA GLU A 48 13.03 -2.01 8.02
C GLU A 48 12.37 -1.91 6.66
N LYS A 49 12.19 -3.06 6.02
CA LYS A 49 11.49 -3.16 4.75
C LYS A 49 10.52 -4.31 4.82
N ILE A 50 9.30 -4.06 4.39
CA ILE A 50 8.28 -5.11 4.33
C ILE A 50 7.53 -5.01 3.02
N ALA A 51 6.89 -6.10 2.65
CA ALA A 51 5.97 -6.13 1.54
C ALA A 51 4.65 -6.67 2.04
N ILE A 52 3.58 -5.98 1.71
CA ILE A 52 2.24 -6.41 2.12
C ILE A 52 1.34 -6.48 0.91
N ILE A 53 0.32 -7.32 1.00
CA ILE A 53 -0.68 -7.45 -0.05
C ILE A 53 -2.02 -7.09 0.55
N ARG A 54 -2.71 -6.17 -0.10
CA ARG A 54 -4.03 -5.72 0.36
C ARG A 54 -4.95 -5.54 -0.84
N PRO A 55 -6.24 -5.63 -0.61
CA PRO A 55 -7.20 -5.32 -1.68
C PRO A 55 -6.99 -3.91 -2.20
N SER A 56 -7.28 -3.70 -3.48
CA SER A 56 -7.07 -2.39 -4.10
C SER A 56 -7.86 -1.26 -3.42
N GLU A 57 -8.96 -1.60 -2.80
CA GLU A 57 -9.82 -0.63 -2.13
C GLU A 57 -9.51 -0.48 -0.63
N TYR A 58 -8.47 -1.15 -0.17
CA TYR A 58 -8.12 -1.10 1.24
C TYR A 58 -7.70 0.33 1.62
N PRO A 59 -8.30 0.90 2.66
CA PRO A 59 -7.99 2.29 3.03
C PRO A 59 -6.70 2.37 3.85
N PHE A 60 -5.86 3.30 3.45
CA PHE A 60 -4.64 3.60 4.20
C PHE A 60 -4.66 5.06 4.66
N GLU A 61 -4.12 5.29 5.83
CA GLU A 61 -3.97 6.64 6.33
C GLU A 61 -2.69 7.22 5.75
N VAL A 62 -2.83 8.27 4.94
CA VAL A 62 -1.70 8.95 4.32
C VAL A 62 -1.35 10.19 5.12
N ILE A 63 -0.08 10.38 5.34
CA ILE A 63 0.42 11.50 6.14
C ILE A 63 0.81 12.67 5.24
#